data_5a4ba9a2cecbbdc2cc3df662eddd6ceb
#
_entry.id   5a4ba9a2cecbbdc2cc3df662eddd6ceb
#
_cell.length_a   1.000
_cell.length_b   1.000
_cell.length_c   1.000
_cell.angle_alpha   90.00
_cell.angle_beta   90.00
_cell.angle_gamma   90.00
#
_symmetry.space_group_name_H-M   'P 1'
#
loop_
_entity.id
_entity.type
_entity.pdbx_description
1 polymer ?
#
loop_
_entity_poly.entity_id
_entity_poly.type
_entity_poly.pdbx_seq_one_letter_code
_entity_poly.pdbx_strand_id
1 'polypeptide(L)'
;ERCNSAVIRKVKSQWMLKITEYADRLISDLDGLDYIERVKTQQKNWIGRSTGAELTFKTNTEDSITVYTTRPDTLFGVSYVVISPEHPLLMKWKDRIENWAEVEAYKEAASRKSDFERGELNKDKTGVCLKGIEVINPATEQAVPMFVSDYVLMGYGTGIVMGVPGHDQRDWEF
;
A
#
# COMPACT_ATOMS: atom_id res chain seq x y z
N GLU A 1 26.89 -4.28 5.91
CA GLU A 1 28.10 -3.45 6.19
C GLU A 1 29.33 -4.26 6.57
N ARG A 2 29.19 -5.35 7.37
CA ARG A 2 30.37 -6.10 7.86
C ARG A 2 30.85 -7.21 6.94
N CYS A 3 29.98 -7.86 6.20
CA CYS A 3 30.32 -9.05 5.43
C CYS A 3 29.92 -8.98 3.94
N ASN A 4 29.31 -7.86 3.49
CA ASN A 4 28.80 -7.68 2.13
C ASN A 4 27.89 -8.80 1.61
N SER A 5 27.30 -9.58 2.49
CA SER A 5 26.36 -10.62 2.11
C SER A 5 25.01 -9.99 1.72
N ALA A 6 24.34 -10.58 0.73
CA ALA A 6 22.99 -10.17 0.34
C ALA A 6 22.01 -10.39 1.51
N VAL A 7 21.20 -9.38 1.80
CA VAL A 7 20.14 -9.45 2.82
C VAL A 7 18.93 -10.18 2.22
N ILE A 8 18.35 -11.09 3.00
CA ILE A 8 17.12 -11.80 2.64
C ILE A 8 16.08 -11.64 3.74
N ARG A 9 14.80 -11.64 3.38
CA ARG A 9 13.70 -11.68 4.35
C ARG A 9 13.53 -13.09 4.89
N LYS A 10 13.43 -13.22 6.22
CA LYS A 10 13.20 -14.50 6.90
C LYS A 10 12.08 -14.34 7.93
N VAL A 11 11.15 -15.28 7.94
CA VAL A 11 10.16 -15.38 9.01
C VAL A 11 10.85 -15.96 10.24
N LYS A 12 10.72 -15.27 11.38
CA LYS A 12 11.23 -15.70 12.68
C LYS A 12 10.21 -15.43 13.78
N SER A 13 10.13 -16.33 14.76
CA SER A 13 9.39 -16.05 15.99
C SER A 13 10.22 -15.12 16.88
N GLN A 14 9.62 -14.03 17.30
CA GLN A 14 10.27 -13.00 18.11
C GLN A 14 9.24 -12.27 18.98
N TRP A 15 9.67 -11.82 20.15
CA TRP A 15 8.87 -10.91 20.97
C TRP A 15 8.72 -9.55 20.27
N MET A 16 7.48 -9.09 20.15
CA MET A 16 7.14 -7.80 19.59
C MET A 16 6.26 -7.02 20.54
N LEU A 17 6.52 -5.72 20.70
CA LEU A 17 5.64 -4.81 21.44
C LEU A 17 4.57 -4.28 20.49
N LYS A 18 3.30 -4.38 20.88
CA LYS A 18 2.17 -3.83 20.13
C LYS A 18 2.05 -2.32 20.36
N ILE A 19 3.06 -1.56 19.94
CA ILE A 19 3.15 -0.12 20.21
C ILE A 19 1.97 0.66 19.61
N THR A 20 1.38 0.20 18.52
CA THR A 20 0.24 0.83 17.85
C THR A 20 -1.05 0.79 18.70
N GLU A 21 -1.19 -0.17 19.62
CA GLU A 21 -2.33 -0.22 20.56
C GLU A 21 -2.34 0.93 21.57
N TYR A 22 -1.19 1.61 21.73
CA TYR A 22 -1.06 2.77 22.62
C TYR A 22 -1.22 4.10 21.90
N ALA A 23 -1.43 4.12 20.59
CA ALA A 23 -1.47 5.32 19.78
C ALA A 23 -2.53 6.34 20.26
N ASP A 24 -3.76 5.88 20.50
CA ASP A 24 -4.84 6.74 21.00
C ASP A 24 -4.54 7.28 22.41
N ARG A 25 -3.97 6.44 23.29
CA ARG A 25 -3.57 6.87 24.63
C ARG A 25 -2.42 7.88 24.60
N LEU A 26 -1.43 7.68 23.74
CA LEU A 26 -0.33 8.62 23.56
C LEU A 26 -0.81 10.01 23.09
N ILE A 27 -1.94 10.07 22.37
CA ILE A 27 -2.58 11.33 22.02
C ILE A 27 -3.36 11.92 23.20
N SER A 28 -4.23 11.14 23.83
CA SER A 28 -5.12 11.63 24.90
C SER A 28 -4.39 12.01 26.18
N ASP A 29 -3.37 11.25 26.54
CA ASP A 29 -2.60 11.47 27.77
C ASP A 29 -1.72 12.75 27.70
N LEU A 30 -1.53 13.33 26.49
CA LEU A 30 -0.85 14.64 26.32
C LEU A 30 -1.61 15.79 26.97
N ASP A 31 -2.93 15.69 27.11
CA ASP A 31 -3.75 16.78 27.63
C ASP A 31 -3.48 17.04 29.13
N GLY A 32 -3.08 15.99 29.86
CA GLY A 32 -2.69 16.07 31.27
C GLY A 32 -1.24 16.49 31.54
N LEU A 33 -0.42 16.68 30.50
CA LEU A 33 1.00 17.01 30.64
C LEU A 33 1.24 18.51 30.52
N ASP A 34 2.15 19.03 31.36
CA ASP A 34 2.61 20.42 31.28
C ASP A 34 3.69 20.58 30.19
N TYR A 35 3.30 20.28 28.95
CA TYR A 35 4.12 20.49 27.76
C TYR A 35 3.67 21.71 26.99
N ILE A 36 4.63 22.41 26.38
CA ILE A 36 4.29 23.52 25.47
C ILE A 36 3.51 22.97 24.26
N GLU A 37 2.56 23.74 23.76
CA GLU A 37 1.65 23.32 22.68
C GLU A 37 2.37 22.83 21.42
N ARG A 38 3.51 23.42 21.10
CA ARG A 38 4.33 22.97 19.95
C ARG A 38 4.75 21.50 20.07
N VAL A 39 5.15 21.06 21.28
CA VAL A 39 5.56 19.67 21.53
C VAL A 39 4.37 18.74 21.44
N LYS A 40 3.23 19.12 22.05
CA LYS A 40 1.99 18.33 21.96
C LYS A 40 1.57 18.15 20.49
N THR A 41 1.57 19.22 19.71
CA THR A 41 1.23 19.19 18.29
C THR A 41 2.17 18.28 17.49
N GLN A 42 3.47 18.38 17.73
CA GLN A 42 4.45 17.53 17.06
C GLN A 42 4.22 16.04 17.37
N GLN A 43 3.93 15.68 18.60
CA GLN A 43 3.66 14.30 19.00
C GLN A 43 2.35 13.78 18.40
N LYS A 44 1.27 14.58 18.42
CA LYS A 44 -0.01 14.25 17.77
C LYS A 44 0.17 14.02 16.27
N ASN A 45 0.91 14.89 15.59
CA ASN A 45 1.19 14.77 14.16
C ASN A 45 2.06 13.56 13.82
N TRP A 46 3.01 13.22 14.72
CA TRP A 46 3.86 12.04 14.53
C TRP A 46 3.05 10.74 14.60
N ILE A 47 2.13 10.62 15.53
CA ILE A 47 1.22 9.47 15.64
C ILE A 47 0.30 9.43 14.42
N GLY A 48 -0.20 10.59 13.96
CA GLY A 48 -0.86 10.74 12.68
C GLY A 48 -2.20 9.99 12.60
N ARG A 49 -3.13 10.28 13.53
CA ARG A 49 -4.48 9.71 13.42
C ARG A 49 -5.15 10.17 12.12
N SER A 50 -5.49 9.20 11.27
CA SER A 50 -6.24 9.44 10.04
C SER A 50 -7.56 8.67 10.04
N THR A 51 -8.55 9.20 9.32
CA THR A 51 -9.83 8.54 9.09
C THR A 51 -9.97 8.28 7.61
N GLY A 52 -10.44 7.10 7.26
CA GLY A 52 -10.63 6.71 5.86
C GLY A 52 -11.80 5.75 5.71
N ALA A 53 -11.99 5.29 4.48
CA ALA A 53 -13.01 4.33 4.12
C ALA A 53 -12.39 3.10 3.44
N GLU A 54 -12.97 1.96 3.66
CA GLU A 54 -12.72 0.75 2.89
C GLU A 54 -13.71 0.69 1.73
N LEU A 55 -13.17 0.57 0.53
CA LEU A 55 -13.94 0.50 -0.72
C LEU A 55 -13.75 -0.88 -1.33
N THR A 56 -14.85 -1.52 -1.70
CA THR A 56 -14.82 -2.84 -2.33
C THR A 56 -14.95 -2.71 -3.84
N PHE A 57 -13.98 -3.25 -4.56
CA PHE A 57 -13.99 -3.36 -6.01
C PHE A 57 -14.17 -4.83 -6.41
N LYS A 58 -14.96 -5.08 -7.45
CA LYS A 58 -15.02 -6.38 -8.09
C LYS A 58 -13.90 -6.52 -9.11
N THR A 59 -13.48 -7.74 -9.37
CA THR A 59 -12.53 -8.06 -10.45
C THR A 59 -13.21 -8.89 -11.52
N ASN A 60 -12.63 -8.96 -12.71
CA ASN A 60 -13.07 -9.86 -13.77
C ASN A 60 -12.80 -11.35 -13.44
N THR A 61 -12.15 -11.64 -12.29
CA THR A 61 -11.89 -12.99 -11.78
C THR A 61 -12.96 -13.48 -10.81
N GLU A 62 -14.07 -12.75 -10.66
CA GLU A 62 -15.15 -12.98 -9.66
C GLU A 62 -14.72 -12.73 -8.20
N ASP A 63 -13.48 -12.33 -7.96
CA ASP A 63 -13.00 -11.94 -6.64
C ASP A 63 -13.40 -10.49 -6.33
N SER A 64 -13.44 -10.18 -5.05
CA SER A 64 -13.53 -8.80 -4.56
C SER A 64 -12.23 -8.41 -3.88
N ILE A 65 -11.80 -7.19 -4.10
CA ILE A 65 -10.65 -6.58 -3.43
C ILE A 65 -11.12 -5.40 -2.59
N THR A 66 -10.45 -5.17 -1.47
CA THR A 66 -10.72 -4.02 -0.60
C THR A 66 -9.56 -3.05 -0.67
N VAL A 67 -9.87 -1.79 -0.92
CA VAL A 67 -8.92 -0.67 -0.92
C VAL A 67 -9.23 0.24 0.25
N TYR A 68 -8.23 0.58 1.06
CA TYR A 68 -8.36 1.62 2.07
C TYR A 68 -7.92 2.96 1.49
N THR A 69 -8.74 4.01 1.69
CA THR A 69 -8.39 5.37 1.26
C THR A 69 -8.85 6.42 2.27
N THR A 70 -8.07 7.49 2.44
CA THR A 70 -8.47 8.70 3.16
C THR A 70 -9.23 9.69 2.29
N ARG A 71 -9.33 9.43 0.98
CA ARG A 71 -9.97 10.28 -0.03
C ARG A 71 -11.04 9.52 -0.84
N PRO A 72 -12.10 8.99 -0.18
CA PRO A 72 -13.17 8.27 -0.87
C PRO A 72 -13.93 9.14 -1.88
N ASP A 73 -13.89 10.48 -1.72
CA ASP A 73 -14.46 11.48 -2.62
C ASP A 73 -13.86 11.43 -4.04
N THR A 74 -12.64 10.90 -4.19
CA THR A 74 -11.96 10.82 -5.49
C THR A 74 -12.26 9.54 -6.27
N LEU A 75 -13.14 8.68 -5.77
CA LEU A 75 -13.45 7.35 -6.34
C LEU A 75 -13.80 7.39 -7.83
N PHE A 76 -14.52 8.43 -8.28
CA PHE A 76 -14.89 8.60 -9.69
C PHE A 76 -13.68 8.78 -10.62
N GLY A 77 -12.57 9.30 -10.10
CA GLY A 77 -11.32 9.53 -10.84
C GLY A 77 -10.34 8.38 -10.82
N VAL A 78 -10.70 7.23 -10.25
CA VAL A 78 -9.82 6.05 -10.23
C VAL A 78 -9.56 5.56 -11.64
N SER A 79 -8.29 5.58 -12.04
CA SER A 79 -7.84 5.20 -13.39
C SER A 79 -7.12 3.85 -13.40
N TYR A 80 -6.64 3.40 -12.25
CA TYR A 80 -5.98 2.10 -12.07
C TYR A 80 -5.97 1.70 -10.58
N VAL A 81 -5.65 0.44 -10.32
CA VAL A 81 -5.46 -0.10 -8.97
C VAL A 81 -4.08 -0.74 -8.89
N VAL A 82 -3.43 -0.63 -7.74
CA VAL A 82 -2.08 -1.18 -7.51
C VAL A 82 -2.09 -2.13 -6.34
N ILE A 83 -1.49 -3.30 -6.53
CA ILE A 83 -1.35 -4.35 -5.51
C ILE A 83 0.11 -4.53 -5.10
N SER A 84 0.32 -4.81 -3.82
CA SER A 84 1.64 -5.13 -3.28
C SER A 84 2.20 -6.43 -3.88
N PRO A 85 3.52 -6.52 -4.17
CA PRO A 85 4.15 -7.73 -4.69
C PRO A 85 3.99 -8.96 -3.79
N GLU A 86 3.80 -8.77 -2.49
CA GLU A 86 3.64 -9.83 -1.50
C GLU A 86 2.18 -10.28 -1.33
N HIS A 87 1.23 -9.60 -1.98
CA HIS A 87 -0.19 -9.87 -1.76
C HIS A 87 -0.59 -11.29 -2.22
N PRO A 88 -1.34 -12.05 -1.39
CA PRO A 88 -1.67 -13.46 -1.70
C PRO A 88 -2.52 -13.64 -2.97
N LEU A 89 -3.32 -12.65 -3.35
CA LEU A 89 -4.13 -12.69 -4.57
C LEU A 89 -3.29 -12.87 -5.84
N LEU A 90 -2.05 -12.38 -5.89
CA LEU A 90 -1.18 -12.59 -7.04
C LEU A 90 -0.92 -14.07 -7.31
N MET A 91 -0.72 -14.86 -6.23
CA MET A 91 -0.56 -16.30 -6.36
C MET A 91 -1.86 -17.02 -6.73
N LYS A 92 -2.99 -16.53 -6.24
CA LYS A 92 -4.31 -17.05 -6.59
C LYS A 92 -4.64 -16.83 -8.07
N TRP A 93 -4.20 -15.70 -8.63
CA TRP A 93 -4.46 -15.33 -10.03
C TRP A 93 -3.34 -15.74 -11.00
N LYS A 94 -2.34 -16.47 -10.55
CA LYS A 94 -1.15 -16.85 -11.33
C LYS A 94 -1.52 -17.37 -12.74
N ASP A 95 -2.47 -18.27 -12.83
CA ASP A 95 -2.87 -18.92 -14.09
C ASP A 95 -3.75 -18.03 -14.98
N ARG A 96 -4.21 -16.89 -14.47
CA ARG A 96 -5.00 -15.89 -15.20
C ARG A 96 -4.18 -14.70 -15.66
N ILE A 97 -3.00 -14.48 -15.05
CA ILE A 97 -2.08 -13.40 -15.42
C ILE A 97 -1.27 -13.83 -16.62
N GLU A 98 -1.57 -13.25 -17.79
CA GLU A 98 -0.93 -13.63 -19.06
C GLU A 98 0.58 -13.38 -19.08
N ASN A 99 1.05 -12.33 -18.40
CA ASN A 99 2.46 -11.97 -18.30
C ASN A 99 3.09 -12.38 -16.95
N TRP A 100 2.72 -13.55 -16.42
CA TRP A 100 3.17 -14.00 -15.09
C TRP A 100 4.70 -13.98 -14.92
N ALA A 101 5.46 -14.36 -15.93
CA ALA A 101 6.92 -14.37 -15.85
C ALA A 101 7.52 -12.98 -15.55
N GLU A 102 6.92 -11.92 -16.13
CA GLU A 102 7.31 -10.53 -15.86
C GLU A 102 6.94 -10.12 -14.43
N VAL A 103 5.73 -10.47 -13.99
CA VAL A 103 5.24 -10.21 -12.64
C VAL A 103 6.10 -10.92 -11.60
N GLU A 104 6.46 -12.19 -11.83
CA GLU A 104 7.30 -12.99 -10.93
C GLU A 104 8.71 -12.40 -10.81
N ALA A 105 9.32 -11.99 -11.92
CA ALA A 105 10.61 -11.31 -11.92
C ALA A 105 10.56 -9.97 -11.14
N TYR A 106 9.48 -9.20 -11.30
CA TYR A 106 9.27 -7.97 -10.55
C TYR A 106 9.12 -8.23 -9.05
N LYS A 107 8.33 -9.24 -8.66
CA LYS A 107 8.18 -9.67 -7.25
C LYS A 107 9.51 -10.05 -6.63
N GLU A 108 10.34 -10.81 -7.36
CA GLU A 108 11.66 -11.22 -6.88
C GLU A 108 12.57 -9.99 -6.68
N ALA A 109 12.60 -9.07 -7.63
CA ALA A 109 13.36 -7.83 -7.51
C ALA A 109 12.88 -6.98 -6.31
N ALA A 110 11.56 -6.84 -6.13
CA ALA A 110 10.97 -6.11 -4.99
C ALA A 110 11.32 -6.75 -3.64
N SER A 111 11.38 -8.09 -3.56
CA SER A 111 11.69 -8.81 -2.32
C SER A 111 13.10 -8.53 -1.77
N ARG A 112 13.99 -8.05 -2.61
CA ARG A 112 15.38 -7.68 -2.24
C ARG A 112 15.51 -6.27 -1.68
N LYS A 113 14.47 -5.43 -1.82
CA LYS A 113 14.42 -4.06 -1.32
C LYS A 113 13.86 -4.04 0.11
N SER A 114 14.38 -3.17 0.95
CA SER A 114 13.81 -2.86 2.27
C SER A 114 12.54 -2.02 2.13
N ASP A 115 11.69 -2.00 3.17
CA ASP A 115 10.50 -1.13 3.18
C ASP A 115 10.87 0.35 3.16
N PHE A 116 12.04 0.71 3.72
CA PHE A 116 12.57 2.07 3.64
C PHE A 116 12.90 2.47 2.19
N GLU A 117 13.63 1.63 1.46
CA GLU A 117 13.95 1.89 0.04
C GLU A 117 12.71 1.94 -0.85
N ARG A 118 11.67 1.17 -0.51
CA ARG A 118 10.39 1.15 -1.23
C ARG A 118 9.52 2.37 -0.91
N GLY A 119 9.64 2.91 0.32
CA GLY A 119 8.87 4.06 0.79
C GLY A 119 9.48 5.42 0.46
N GLU A 120 10.66 5.49 -0.17
CA GLU A 120 11.29 6.75 -0.53
C GLU A 120 10.44 7.53 -1.53
N LEU A 121 9.98 8.72 -1.10
CA LEU A 121 9.06 9.57 -1.86
C LEU A 121 9.65 10.15 -3.17
N ASN A 122 10.98 10.22 -3.26
CA ASN A 122 11.69 10.83 -4.40
C ASN A 122 12.17 9.82 -5.44
N LYS A 123 11.75 8.57 -5.36
CA LYS A 123 12.15 7.51 -6.28
C LYS A 123 11.12 7.36 -7.39
N ASP A 124 11.59 7.18 -8.62
CA ASP A 124 10.73 6.82 -9.74
C ASP A 124 9.92 5.56 -9.38
N LYS A 125 8.60 5.67 -9.45
CA LYS A 125 7.72 4.54 -9.22
C LYS A 125 7.76 3.62 -10.42
N THR A 126 7.94 2.34 -10.17
CA THR A 126 7.92 1.29 -11.18
C THR A 126 6.78 0.32 -10.89
N GLY A 127 6.29 -0.33 -11.92
CA GLY A 127 5.23 -1.34 -11.77
C GLY A 127 5.08 -2.17 -13.03
N VAL A 128 4.36 -3.28 -12.90
CA VAL A 128 4.02 -4.17 -14.01
C VAL A 128 2.50 -4.29 -14.08
N CYS A 129 1.93 -4.05 -15.24
CA CYS A 129 0.51 -4.26 -15.48
C CYS A 129 0.18 -5.77 -15.43
N LEU A 130 -0.85 -6.14 -14.70
CA LEU A 130 -1.35 -7.52 -14.63
C LEU A 130 -2.26 -7.78 -15.84
N LYS A 131 -1.68 -8.25 -16.95
CA LYS A 131 -2.46 -8.56 -18.16
C LYS A 131 -3.46 -9.69 -17.89
N GLY A 132 -4.70 -9.49 -18.28
CA GLY A 132 -5.80 -10.42 -18.00
C GLY A 132 -6.55 -10.18 -16.69
N ILE A 133 -6.07 -9.27 -15.84
CA ILE A 133 -6.75 -8.86 -14.60
C ILE A 133 -7.22 -7.41 -14.74
N GLU A 134 -8.53 -7.24 -14.54
CA GLU A 134 -9.17 -5.92 -14.53
C GLU A 134 -9.98 -5.75 -13.25
N VAL A 135 -10.12 -4.51 -12.83
CA VAL A 135 -10.86 -4.13 -11.63
C VAL A 135 -12.01 -3.20 -12.03
N ILE A 136 -13.19 -3.45 -11.50
CA ILE A 136 -14.37 -2.64 -11.81
C ILE A 136 -14.50 -1.52 -10.77
N ASN A 137 -14.43 -0.28 -11.24
CA ASN A 137 -14.68 0.89 -10.39
C ASN A 137 -16.15 0.89 -9.93
N PRO A 138 -16.44 0.81 -8.62
CA PRO A 138 -17.82 0.68 -8.15
C PRO A 138 -18.67 1.95 -8.36
N ALA A 139 -18.07 3.10 -8.65
CA ALA A 139 -18.81 4.35 -8.89
C ALA A 139 -19.15 4.58 -10.36
N THR A 140 -18.30 4.11 -11.29
CA THR A 140 -18.47 4.34 -12.72
C THR A 140 -18.83 3.08 -13.50
N GLU A 141 -18.72 1.91 -12.87
CA GLU A 141 -18.88 0.58 -13.48
C GLU A 141 -17.88 0.29 -14.62
N GLN A 142 -16.86 1.13 -14.77
CA GLN A 142 -15.81 0.96 -15.77
C GLN A 142 -14.71 0.04 -15.28
N ALA A 143 -14.20 -0.78 -16.19
CA ALA A 143 -13.02 -1.59 -15.95
C ALA A 143 -11.76 -0.70 -15.98
N VAL A 144 -10.90 -0.86 -14.99
CA VAL A 144 -9.60 -0.20 -14.89
C VAL A 144 -8.50 -1.24 -14.76
N PRO A 145 -7.29 -0.98 -15.28
CA PRO A 145 -6.16 -1.90 -15.18
C PRO A 145 -5.68 -2.05 -13.74
N MET A 146 -5.07 -3.19 -13.47
CA MET A 146 -4.39 -3.47 -12.20
C MET A 146 -2.90 -3.62 -12.42
N PHE A 147 -2.11 -3.02 -11.54
CA PHE A 147 -0.65 -3.08 -11.55
C PHE A 147 -0.13 -3.72 -10.27
N VAL A 148 1.01 -4.39 -10.35
CA VAL A 148 1.83 -4.71 -9.19
C VAL A 148 2.94 -3.69 -9.07
N SER A 149 3.15 -3.13 -7.88
CA SER A 149 4.23 -2.18 -7.63
C SER A 149 4.78 -2.28 -6.21
N ASP A 150 6.08 -2.05 -6.09
CA ASP A 150 6.81 -2.16 -4.84
C ASP A 150 6.62 -0.95 -3.90
N TYR A 151 6.06 0.17 -4.37
CA TYR A 151 5.71 1.27 -3.48
C TYR A 151 4.50 0.97 -2.58
N VAL A 152 3.71 -0.04 -2.93
CA VAL A 152 2.60 -0.51 -2.08
C VAL A 152 3.11 -1.56 -1.11
N LEU A 153 3.00 -1.27 0.19
CA LEU A 153 3.46 -2.17 1.26
C LEU A 153 2.28 -2.98 1.81
N MET A 154 2.50 -4.26 2.09
CA MET A 154 1.48 -5.12 2.74
C MET A 154 1.04 -4.63 4.12
N GLY A 155 1.91 -3.93 4.84
CA GLY A 155 1.60 -3.36 6.16
C GLY A 155 0.77 -2.08 6.11
N TYR A 156 0.47 -1.54 4.92
CA TYR A 156 -0.34 -0.34 4.75
C TYR A 156 -1.73 -0.69 4.22
N GLY A 157 -2.75 -0.44 5.05
CA GLY A 157 -4.13 -0.74 4.71
C GLY A 157 -4.32 -2.22 4.37
N THR A 158 -4.84 -2.48 3.19
CA THR A 158 -5.11 -3.83 2.66
C THR A 158 -3.98 -4.37 1.77
N GLY A 159 -2.90 -3.62 1.56
CA GLY A 159 -1.88 -3.94 0.55
C GLY A 159 -2.34 -3.68 -0.89
N ILE A 160 -3.45 -2.95 -1.05
CA ILE A 160 -4.00 -2.53 -2.35
C ILE A 160 -4.38 -1.06 -2.25
N VAL A 161 -4.01 -0.27 -3.26
CA VAL A 161 -4.34 1.16 -3.34
C VAL A 161 -4.97 1.49 -4.68
N MET A 162 -5.82 2.50 -4.70
CA MET A 162 -6.37 3.08 -5.93
C MET A 162 -5.46 4.21 -6.42
N GLY A 163 -5.26 4.31 -7.72
CA GLY A 163 -4.54 5.38 -8.38
C GLY A 163 -5.52 6.43 -8.94
N VAL A 164 -5.32 7.70 -8.57
CA VAL A 164 -6.18 8.81 -8.97
C VAL A 164 -5.35 9.96 -9.53
N PRO A 165 -4.88 9.87 -10.78
CA PRO A 165 -3.99 10.86 -11.40
C PRO A 165 -4.51 12.30 -11.38
N GLY A 166 -5.82 12.50 -11.38
CA GLY A 166 -6.44 13.82 -11.31
C GLY A 166 -6.31 14.52 -9.94
N HIS A 167 -5.91 13.81 -8.89
CA HIS A 167 -5.85 14.30 -7.51
C HIS A 167 -4.52 14.00 -6.79
N ASP A 168 -3.65 13.20 -7.36
CA ASP A 168 -2.31 12.91 -6.80
C ASP A 168 -1.26 12.96 -7.91
N GLN A 169 -0.29 13.86 -7.75
CA GLN A 169 0.80 14.05 -8.71
C GLN A 169 1.63 12.77 -8.89
N ARG A 170 1.82 12.00 -7.82
CA ARG A 170 2.59 10.76 -7.85
C ARG A 170 1.88 9.66 -8.64
N ASP A 171 0.54 9.66 -8.60
CA ASP A 171 -0.27 8.73 -9.40
C ASP A 171 -0.27 9.12 -10.88
N TRP A 172 -0.12 10.42 -11.17
CA TRP A 172 0.03 10.89 -12.53
C TRP A 172 1.39 10.56 -13.14
N GLU A 173 2.44 10.58 -12.34
CA GLU A 173 3.81 10.25 -12.74
C GLU A 173 4.01 8.73 -12.95
N PHE A 174 3.26 7.89 -12.23
CA PHE A 174 3.26 6.43 -12.39
C PHE A 174 2.62 5.99 -13.71
#